data_9b315549abb8a30c180ae8c5e6e79efa
#
_entry.id   9b315549abb8a30c180ae8c5e6e79efa
#
_cell.length_a   1.000
_cell.length_b   1.000
_cell.length_c   1.000
_cell.angle_alpha   90.00
_cell.angle_beta   90.00
_cell.angle_gamma   90.00
#
_symmetry.space_group_name_H-M   'P 1'
#
loop_
_entity.id
_entity.type
_entity.pdbx_description
1 polymer ?
#
loop_
_entity_poly.entity_id
_entity_poly.type
_entity_poly.pdbx_seq_one_letter_code
_entity_poly.pdbx_strand_id
1 'polypeptide(L)'
;MRHPVPLITQYASPSLIAAMAYGGHPRAQDPRWAESGAPDPETYAAWCSRWCGMACLRMALLARDGAAPTLYELAAGCVRYGAYTDEPGRPRGLIYRPFAAYARDRHQLRADVITELDPARLSAELDAGRLVMASVHPEIRRPRNEPPGTGGHLVLVTGHAGGQVTFHNPSGHTPEAVVATLPLPVFDRFAARRGIALHL
;
A
#
# COMPACT_ATOMS: atom_id res chain seq x y z
N MET A 1 -19.81 8.86 -10.15
CA MET A 1 -19.79 7.37 -10.17
C MET A 1 -18.35 6.96 -9.88
N ARG A 2 -18.08 6.13 -8.85
CA ARG A 2 -16.71 5.71 -8.54
C ARG A 2 -16.24 4.71 -9.59
N HIS A 3 -14.99 4.83 -10.04
CA HIS A 3 -14.36 3.80 -10.87
C HIS A 3 -14.03 2.56 -10.00
N PRO A 4 -13.97 1.36 -10.58
CA PRO A 4 -13.43 0.20 -9.87
C PRO A 4 -12.03 0.50 -9.36
N VAL A 5 -11.70 0.04 -8.15
CA VAL A 5 -10.35 0.23 -7.61
C VAL A 5 -9.36 -0.60 -8.43
N PRO A 6 -8.43 0.01 -9.17
CA PRO A 6 -7.46 -0.75 -9.94
C PRO A 6 -6.40 -1.37 -9.02
N LEU A 7 -5.74 -2.42 -9.48
CA LEU A 7 -4.57 -2.94 -8.79
C LEU A 7 -3.31 -2.19 -9.24
N ILE A 8 -2.55 -1.65 -8.29
CA ILE A 8 -1.23 -1.05 -8.50
C ILE A 8 -0.22 -1.77 -7.62
N THR A 9 0.83 -2.31 -8.22
CA THR A 9 1.95 -2.88 -7.48
C THR A 9 2.99 -1.81 -7.16
N GLN A 10 3.71 -2.00 -6.06
CA GLN A 10 4.82 -1.11 -5.67
C GLN A 10 6.09 -1.34 -6.50
N TYR A 11 6.18 -2.48 -7.19
CA TYR A 11 7.24 -2.81 -8.12
C TYR A 11 6.71 -2.64 -9.55
N ALA A 12 7.57 -2.18 -10.46
CA ALA A 12 7.18 -1.89 -11.83
C ALA A 12 6.87 -3.17 -12.64
N SER A 13 7.63 -4.24 -12.41
CA SER A 13 7.38 -5.56 -13.02
C SER A 13 6.72 -6.53 -12.04
N PRO A 14 5.38 -6.75 -12.12
CA PRO A 14 4.67 -7.68 -11.24
C PRO A 14 5.22 -9.10 -11.27
N SER A 15 5.69 -9.58 -12.41
CA SER A 15 6.28 -10.92 -12.58
C SER A 15 7.60 -11.12 -11.84
N LEU A 16 8.30 -10.04 -11.49
CA LEU A 16 9.57 -10.08 -10.77
C LEU A 16 9.42 -9.88 -9.25
N ILE A 17 8.22 -9.63 -8.74
CA ILE A 17 8.00 -9.34 -7.31
C ILE A 17 8.56 -10.46 -6.42
N ALA A 18 8.26 -11.73 -6.72
CA ALA A 18 8.77 -12.85 -5.95
C ALA A 18 10.30 -12.92 -5.96
N ALA A 19 10.92 -12.73 -7.13
CA ALA A 19 12.37 -12.75 -7.30
C ALA A 19 13.04 -11.59 -6.53
N MET A 20 12.46 -10.39 -6.58
CA MET A 20 12.97 -9.21 -5.85
C MET A 20 12.72 -9.31 -4.33
N ALA A 21 11.61 -9.90 -3.90
CA ALA A 21 11.24 -9.97 -2.49
C ALA A 21 11.96 -11.11 -1.74
N TYR A 22 12.23 -12.23 -2.42
CA TYR A 22 12.74 -13.45 -1.78
C TYR A 22 13.99 -14.03 -2.46
N GLY A 23 14.17 -13.79 -3.75
CA GLY A 23 15.21 -14.44 -4.58
C GLY A 23 16.48 -13.63 -4.78
N GLY A 24 16.60 -12.44 -4.18
CA GLY A 24 17.78 -11.59 -4.30
C GLY A 24 17.96 -10.94 -5.68
N HIS A 25 16.95 -10.96 -6.56
CA HIS A 25 17.01 -10.26 -7.85
C HIS A 25 17.24 -8.75 -7.63
N PRO A 26 18.28 -8.15 -8.24
CA PRO A 26 18.57 -6.73 -8.05
C PRO A 26 17.44 -5.85 -8.58
N ARG A 27 16.89 -4.98 -7.73
CA ARG A 27 15.77 -4.11 -8.09
C ARG A 27 16.12 -3.13 -9.20
N ALA A 28 17.38 -2.66 -9.27
CA ALA A 28 17.86 -1.81 -10.37
C ALA A 28 17.80 -2.48 -11.75
N GLN A 29 17.67 -3.82 -11.79
CA GLN A 29 17.52 -4.58 -13.03
C GLN A 29 16.07 -4.83 -13.42
N ASP A 30 15.08 -4.21 -12.76
CA ASP A 30 13.68 -4.25 -13.18
C ASP A 30 13.54 -3.54 -14.55
N PRO A 31 13.20 -4.26 -15.64
CA PRO A 31 13.18 -3.66 -16.99
C PRO A 31 12.13 -2.57 -17.15
N ARG A 32 11.13 -2.51 -16.26
CA ARG A 32 10.05 -1.53 -16.30
C ARG A 32 10.20 -0.41 -15.25
N TRP A 33 11.36 -0.28 -14.63
CA TRP A 33 11.59 0.69 -13.55
C TRP A 33 11.10 2.10 -13.88
N ALA A 34 11.28 2.55 -15.14
CA ALA A 34 10.90 3.88 -15.60
C ALA A 34 9.37 4.16 -15.50
N GLU A 35 8.53 3.12 -15.55
CA GLU A 35 7.07 3.27 -15.41
C GLU A 35 6.67 3.73 -14.01
N SER A 36 7.56 3.61 -13.03
CA SER A 36 7.37 4.14 -11.69
C SER A 36 7.49 5.67 -11.61
N GLY A 37 8.04 6.31 -12.66
CA GLY A 37 8.37 7.73 -12.72
C GLY A 37 9.70 8.08 -12.05
N ALA A 38 10.47 7.10 -11.58
CA ALA A 38 11.80 7.34 -11.02
C ALA A 38 12.76 7.89 -12.10
N PRO A 39 13.73 8.77 -11.75
CA PRO A 39 14.65 9.37 -12.71
C PRO A 39 15.71 8.39 -13.22
N ASP A 40 15.99 7.34 -12.45
CA ASP A 40 17.02 6.34 -12.76
C ASP A 40 16.72 5.02 -12.02
N PRO A 41 17.31 3.88 -12.45
CA PRO A 41 17.07 2.58 -11.84
C PRO A 41 17.59 2.46 -10.40
N GLU A 42 18.61 3.21 -10.01
CA GLU A 42 19.16 3.24 -8.65
C GLU A 42 18.18 3.89 -7.68
N THR A 43 17.59 5.02 -8.06
CA THR A 43 16.52 5.68 -7.31
C THR A 43 15.31 4.75 -7.17
N TYR A 44 14.89 4.11 -8.26
CA TYR A 44 13.83 3.10 -8.20
C TYR A 44 14.16 1.99 -7.21
N ALA A 45 15.35 1.40 -7.30
CA ALA A 45 15.78 0.30 -6.45
C ALA A 45 15.82 0.65 -4.96
N ALA A 46 16.24 1.88 -4.64
CA ALA A 46 16.28 2.39 -3.27
C ALA A 46 14.88 2.52 -2.65
N TRP A 47 13.88 2.83 -3.46
CA TRP A 47 12.55 3.21 -2.98
C TRP A 47 11.45 2.18 -3.20
N CYS A 48 11.46 1.40 -4.28
CA CYS A 48 10.32 0.56 -4.71
C CYS A 48 9.80 -0.39 -3.61
N SER A 49 10.68 -0.92 -2.76
CA SER A 49 10.28 -1.81 -1.67
C SER A 49 9.50 -1.10 -0.53
N ARG A 50 9.42 0.22 -0.56
CA ARG A 50 8.77 1.06 0.47
C ARG A 50 7.56 1.82 -0.06
N TRP A 51 7.25 1.71 -1.34
CA TRP A 51 6.13 2.39 -1.98
C TRP A 51 4.77 1.73 -1.79
N CYS A 52 4.62 0.76 -0.88
CA CYS A 52 3.32 0.14 -0.62
C CYS A 52 2.23 1.19 -0.30
N GLY A 53 2.56 2.20 0.52
CA GLY A 53 1.64 3.30 0.82
C GLY A 53 1.32 4.16 -0.41
N MET A 54 2.31 4.39 -1.28
CA MET A 54 2.10 5.16 -2.52
C MET A 54 1.26 4.39 -3.53
N ALA A 55 1.44 3.08 -3.62
CA ALA A 55 0.59 2.22 -4.43
C ALA A 55 -0.87 2.24 -3.93
N CYS A 56 -1.09 2.17 -2.62
CA CYS A 56 -2.42 2.31 -2.03
C CYS A 56 -3.05 3.68 -2.33
N LEU A 57 -2.29 4.76 -2.17
CA LEU A 57 -2.78 6.11 -2.50
C LEU A 57 -3.11 6.23 -3.99
N ARG A 58 -2.24 5.73 -4.87
CA ARG A 58 -2.46 5.76 -6.31
C ARG A 58 -3.72 5.00 -6.72
N MET A 59 -3.96 3.83 -6.14
CA MET A 59 -5.19 3.07 -6.35
C MET A 59 -6.43 3.87 -5.96
N ALA A 60 -6.40 4.55 -4.80
CA ALA A 60 -7.51 5.37 -4.33
C ALA A 60 -7.77 6.57 -5.23
N LEU A 61 -6.72 7.28 -5.67
CA LEU A 61 -6.84 8.42 -6.59
C LEU A 61 -7.38 7.98 -7.95
N LEU A 62 -6.89 6.87 -8.51
CA LEU A 62 -7.41 6.32 -9.76
C LEU A 62 -8.88 5.92 -9.65
N ALA A 63 -9.30 5.34 -8.51
CA ALA A 63 -10.70 4.97 -8.27
C ALA A 63 -11.61 6.21 -8.15
N ARG A 64 -11.11 7.31 -7.60
CA ARG A 64 -11.87 8.55 -7.44
C ARG A 64 -11.88 9.40 -8.70
N ASP A 65 -10.71 9.64 -9.28
CA ASP A 65 -10.48 10.69 -10.30
C ASP A 65 -10.22 10.14 -11.71
N GLY A 66 -9.98 8.82 -11.84
CA GLY A 66 -9.58 8.19 -13.10
C GLY A 66 -8.12 8.46 -13.51
N ALA A 67 -7.41 9.33 -12.78
CA ALA A 67 -6.02 9.69 -13.02
C ALA A 67 -5.27 9.84 -11.69
N ALA A 68 -3.96 9.58 -11.69
CA ALA A 68 -3.11 9.75 -10.51
C ALA A 68 -1.63 9.93 -10.93
N PRO A 69 -0.84 10.67 -10.15
CA PRO A 69 0.60 10.74 -10.35
C PRO A 69 1.28 9.37 -10.27
N THR A 70 2.51 9.28 -10.76
CA THR A 70 3.36 8.09 -10.63
C THR A 70 3.71 7.79 -9.18
N LEU A 71 4.22 6.59 -8.90
CA LEU A 71 4.65 6.22 -7.54
C LEU A 71 5.76 7.12 -7.01
N TYR A 72 6.71 7.47 -7.89
CA TYR A 72 7.81 8.36 -7.54
C TYR A 72 7.33 9.79 -7.23
N GLU A 73 6.45 10.36 -8.06
CA GLU A 73 5.89 11.70 -7.82
C GLU A 73 5.13 11.77 -6.49
N LEU A 74 4.34 10.75 -6.17
CA LEU A 74 3.64 10.64 -4.89
C LEU A 74 4.65 10.54 -3.73
N ALA A 75 5.69 9.72 -3.86
CA ALA A 75 6.73 9.58 -2.85
C ALA A 75 7.50 10.89 -2.64
N ALA A 76 7.93 11.55 -3.72
CA ALA A 76 8.60 12.83 -3.66
C ALA A 76 7.73 13.93 -3.02
N GLY A 77 6.42 13.90 -3.27
CA GLY A 77 5.44 14.74 -2.59
C GLY A 77 5.39 14.46 -1.09
N CYS A 78 5.32 13.20 -0.71
CA CYS A 78 5.30 12.76 0.68
C CYS A 78 6.59 13.11 1.45
N VAL A 79 7.77 13.05 0.81
CA VAL A 79 9.04 13.48 1.41
C VAL A 79 8.97 14.96 1.80
N ARG A 80 8.47 15.82 0.93
CA ARG A 80 8.32 17.28 1.23
C ARG A 80 7.39 17.57 2.40
N TYR A 81 6.49 16.66 2.73
CA TYR A 81 5.60 16.74 3.90
C TYR A 81 6.18 16.05 5.15
N GLY A 82 7.35 15.43 5.04
CA GLY A 82 7.93 14.62 6.13
C GLY A 82 7.23 13.28 6.35
N ALA A 83 6.44 12.81 5.36
CA ALA A 83 5.78 11.51 5.43
C ALA A 83 6.73 10.35 5.15
N TYR A 84 7.85 10.62 4.49
CA TYR A 84 9.04 9.78 4.44
C TYR A 84 10.25 10.59 4.87
N THR A 85 11.20 9.97 5.53
CA THR A 85 12.51 10.59 5.79
C THR A 85 13.47 10.17 4.68
N ASP A 86 14.13 11.17 4.08
CA ASP A 86 15.18 10.97 3.08
C ASP A 86 16.53 10.80 3.81
N GLU A 87 16.63 9.79 4.66
CA GLU A 87 17.92 9.41 5.25
C GLU A 87 18.67 8.56 4.23
N PRO A 88 19.89 8.95 3.80
CA PRO A 88 20.68 8.18 2.85
C PRO A 88 20.77 6.70 3.25
N GLY A 89 20.32 5.80 2.38
CA GLY A 89 20.40 4.36 2.56
C GLY A 89 19.33 3.71 3.46
N ARG A 90 18.51 4.47 4.20
CA ARG A 90 17.46 3.92 5.07
C ARG A 90 16.24 4.83 5.20
N PRO A 91 15.43 5.04 4.15
CA PRO A 91 14.19 5.77 4.31
C PRO A 91 13.28 5.01 5.30
N ARG A 92 12.70 5.72 6.27
CA ARG A 92 11.72 5.15 7.19
C ARG A 92 10.43 4.81 6.44
N GLY A 93 9.63 3.89 6.98
CA GLY A 93 8.29 3.60 6.46
C GLY A 93 7.39 4.85 6.51
N LEU A 94 6.21 4.75 5.89
CA LEU A 94 5.26 5.86 5.80
C LEU A 94 4.84 6.37 7.19
N ILE A 95 4.99 7.68 7.43
CA ILE A 95 4.55 8.37 8.63
C ILE A 95 3.14 8.91 8.38
N TYR A 96 2.14 8.42 9.10
CA TYR A 96 0.73 8.57 8.75
C TYR A 96 0.18 9.99 8.84
N ARG A 97 0.53 10.75 9.89
CA ARG A 97 0.01 12.13 10.04
C ARG A 97 0.48 13.08 8.92
N PRO A 98 1.79 13.16 8.61
CA PRO A 98 2.26 13.92 7.46
C PRO A 98 1.68 13.43 6.13
N PHE A 99 1.51 12.11 5.95
CA PHE A 99 0.85 11.55 4.77
C PHE A 99 -0.61 12.04 4.66
N ALA A 100 -1.37 12.02 5.75
CA ALA A 100 -2.76 12.51 5.75
C ALA A 100 -2.85 14.00 5.37
N ALA A 101 -1.89 14.82 5.84
CA ALA A 101 -1.78 16.22 5.43
C ALA A 101 -1.47 16.33 3.93
N TYR A 102 -0.51 15.56 3.42
CA TYR A 102 -0.18 15.51 2.00
C TYR A 102 -1.38 15.12 1.13
N ALA A 103 -2.09 14.05 1.50
CA ALA A 103 -3.27 13.57 0.77
C ALA A 103 -4.36 14.65 0.69
N ARG A 104 -4.63 15.33 1.80
CA ARG A 104 -5.61 16.42 1.88
C ARG A 104 -5.18 17.63 1.04
N ASP A 105 -3.97 18.13 1.25
CA ASP A 105 -3.54 19.44 0.72
C ASP A 105 -3.19 19.37 -0.76
N ARG A 106 -2.68 18.22 -1.24
CA ARG A 106 -2.24 18.07 -2.64
C ARG A 106 -3.23 17.34 -3.51
N HIS A 107 -4.06 16.49 -2.93
CA HIS A 107 -4.99 15.64 -3.67
C HIS A 107 -6.46 15.83 -3.26
N GLN A 108 -6.74 16.75 -2.30
CA GLN A 108 -8.11 16.97 -1.77
C GLN A 108 -8.76 15.65 -1.33
N LEU A 109 -7.92 14.70 -0.90
CA LEU A 109 -8.33 13.40 -0.40
C LEU A 109 -8.26 13.41 1.12
N ARG A 110 -9.42 13.40 1.78
CA ARG A 110 -9.46 13.25 3.24
C ARG A 110 -8.92 11.88 3.63
N ALA A 111 -7.99 11.88 4.58
CA ALA A 111 -7.32 10.69 5.09
C ALA A 111 -7.29 10.75 6.63
N ASP A 112 -8.00 9.86 7.29
CA ASP A 112 -8.11 9.82 8.75
C ASP A 112 -7.15 8.73 9.29
N VAL A 113 -6.22 9.13 10.14
CA VAL A 113 -5.28 8.20 10.79
C VAL A 113 -5.99 7.44 11.89
N ILE A 114 -5.91 6.11 11.87
CA ILE A 114 -6.52 5.20 12.84
C ILE A 114 -5.40 4.49 13.59
N THR A 115 -5.33 4.69 14.91
CA THR A 115 -4.33 4.07 15.79
C THR A 115 -4.80 2.77 16.41
N GLU A 116 -6.12 2.52 16.41
CA GLU A 116 -6.78 1.32 16.91
C GLU A 116 -7.73 0.77 15.84
N LEU A 117 -7.13 0.14 14.81
CA LEU A 117 -7.84 -0.47 13.70
C LEU A 117 -8.08 -1.95 14.01
N ASP A 118 -8.99 -2.22 14.92
CA ASP A 118 -9.47 -3.58 15.18
C ASP A 118 -10.45 -4.06 14.07
N PRO A 119 -10.85 -5.34 14.06
CA PRO A 119 -11.80 -5.89 13.09
C PRO A 119 -13.13 -5.14 13.01
N ALA A 120 -13.68 -4.71 14.14
CA ALA A 120 -14.96 -3.99 14.18
C ALA A 120 -14.81 -2.60 13.56
N ARG A 121 -13.74 -1.88 13.90
CA ARG A 121 -13.43 -0.58 13.32
C ARG A 121 -13.15 -0.69 11.83
N LEU A 122 -12.41 -1.69 11.37
CA LEU A 122 -12.17 -1.92 9.95
C LEU A 122 -13.50 -2.08 9.19
N SER A 123 -14.39 -2.93 9.69
CA SER A 123 -15.70 -3.14 9.08
C SER A 123 -16.51 -1.84 9.03
N ALA A 124 -16.55 -1.07 10.11
CA ALA A 124 -17.29 0.20 10.17
C ALA A 124 -16.76 1.24 9.16
N GLU A 125 -15.44 1.29 8.94
CA GLU A 125 -14.87 2.17 7.92
C GLU A 125 -15.30 1.77 6.50
N LEU A 126 -15.28 0.46 6.22
CA LEU A 126 -15.69 -0.08 4.92
C LEU A 126 -17.20 0.10 4.68
N ASP A 127 -18.04 -0.12 5.70
CA ASP A 127 -19.50 0.13 5.63
C ASP A 127 -19.83 1.60 5.37
N ALA A 128 -18.98 2.50 5.89
CA ALA A 128 -19.07 3.93 5.59
C ALA A 128 -18.58 4.28 4.17
N GLY A 129 -18.24 3.29 3.34
CA GLY A 129 -17.80 3.45 1.95
C GLY A 129 -16.38 3.97 1.80
N ARG A 130 -15.54 3.84 2.82
CA ARG A 130 -14.13 4.26 2.77
C ARG A 130 -13.24 3.11 2.31
N LEU A 131 -12.10 3.45 1.71
CA LEU A 131 -11.02 2.50 1.54
C LEU A 131 -10.07 2.59 2.75
N VAL A 132 -9.45 1.49 3.15
CA VAL A 132 -8.58 1.49 4.32
C VAL A 132 -7.18 0.99 3.95
N MET A 133 -6.18 1.86 4.11
CA MET A 133 -4.78 1.44 4.07
C MET A 133 -4.46 0.78 5.42
N ALA A 134 -4.46 -0.53 5.47
CA ALA A 134 -4.19 -1.29 6.69
C ALA A 134 -2.71 -1.67 6.80
N SER A 135 -2.13 -1.48 7.99
CA SER A 135 -0.76 -1.93 8.27
C SER A 135 -0.76 -3.42 8.60
N VAL A 136 -0.03 -4.19 7.81
CA VAL A 136 0.06 -5.65 7.93
C VAL A 136 1.51 -6.13 7.84
N HIS A 137 1.80 -7.33 8.30
CA HIS A 137 3.10 -7.94 8.06
C HIS A 137 3.23 -8.35 6.58
N PRO A 138 4.41 -8.17 5.94
CA PRO A 138 4.61 -8.53 4.53
C PRO A 138 4.32 -10.00 4.20
N GLU A 139 4.37 -10.89 5.20
CA GLU A 139 4.04 -12.31 5.04
C GLU A 139 2.57 -12.57 4.66
N ILE A 140 1.71 -11.57 4.71
CA ILE A 140 0.32 -11.66 4.20
C ILE A 140 0.25 -12.08 2.71
N ARG A 141 1.36 -12.03 1.98
CA ARG A 141 1.51 -12.61 0.64
C ARG A 141 1.37 -14.13 0.64
N ARG A 142 1.62 -14.79 1.78
CA ARG A 142 1.58 -16.23 2.01
C ARG A 142 0.78 -16.52 3.28
N PRO A 143 -0.55 -16.36 3.25
CA PRO A 143 -1.38 -16.30 4.46
C PRO A 143 -1.49 -17.63 5.21
N ARG A 144 -0.92 -18.71 4.65
CA ARG A 144 -0.78 -19.99 5.37
C ARG A 144 0.36 -19.99 6.38
N ASN A 145 1.33 -19.09 6.23
CA ASN A 145 2.46 -18.97 7.15
C ASN A 145 2.05 -18.15 8.38
N GLU A 146 2.69 -18.44 9.52
CA GLU A 146 2.61 -17.57 10.69
C GLU A 146 3.54 -16.37 10.48
N PRO A 147 3.05 -15.12 10.67
CA PRO A 147 3.91 -13.97 10.56
C PRO A 147 4.83 -13.87 11.79
N PRO A 148 6.12 -13.55 11.62
CA PRO A 148 7.05 -13.37 12.75
C PRO A 148 6.78 -12.09 13.55
N GLY A 149 5.80 -11.30 13.13
CA GLY A 149 5.40 -10.04 13.77
C GLY A 149 4.24 -9.38 13.04
N THR A 150 3.98 -8.12 13.33
CA THR A 150 2.89 -7.34 12.73
C THR A 150 3.41 -6.04 12.10
N GLY A 151 2.75 -5.56 11.03
CA GLY A 151 3.11 -4.31 10.36
C GLY A 151 4.30 -4.41 9.42
N GLY A 152 4.77 -3.25 8.97
CA GLY A 152 5.89 -3.13 8.03
C GLY A 152 5.48 -3.11 6.55
N HIS A 153 4.20 -3.31 6.24
CA HIS A 153 3.63 -3.24 4.90
C HIS A 153 2.25 -2.60 4.96
N LEU A 154 1.80 -2.03 3.84
CA LEU A 154 0.46 -1.48 3.68
C LEU A 154 -0.26 -2.20 2.54
N VAL A 155 -1.49 -2.61 2.81
CA VAL A 155 -2.44 -3.10 1.80
C VAL A 155 -3.65 -2.17 1.75
N LEU A 156 -4.33 -2.11 0.61
CA LEU A 156 -5.56 -1.34 0.47
C LEU A 156 -6.76 -2.26 0.62
N VAL A 157 -7.44 -2.19 1.76
CA VAL A 157 -8.70 -2.93 1.98
C VAL A 157 -9.81 -2.21 1.24
N THR A 158 -10.52 -2.94 0.39
CA THR A 158 -11.51 -2.40 -0.53
C THR A 158 -12.95 -2.83 -0.20
N GLY A 159 -13.11 -3.84 0.66
CA GLY A 159 -14.43 -4.31 1.07
C GLY A 159 -14.37 -5.47 2.06
N HIS A 160 -15.55 -5.80 2.60
CA HIS A 160 -15.75 -6.99 3.41
C HIS A 160 -17.16 -7.57 3.16
N ALA A 161 -17.28 -8.88 3.30
CA ALA A 161 -18.55 -9.59 3.25
C ALA A 161 -18.41 -10.97 3.90
N GLY A 162 -19.46 -11.44 4.59
CA GLY A 162 -19.51 -12.81 5.13
C GLY A 162 -18.33 -13.18 6.04
N GLY A 163 -17.83 -12.23 6.84
CA GLY A 163 -16.67 -12.47 7.71
C GLY A 163 -15.32 -12.52 7.00
N GLN A 164 -15.27 -12.13 5.73
CA GLN A 164 -14.05 -12.03 4.94
C GLN A 164 -13.74 -10.56 4.62
N VAL A 165 -12.48 -10.26 4.40
CA VAL A 165 -11.99 -8.96 3.90
C VAL A 165 -11.32 -9.14 2.55
N THR A 166 -11.60 -8.21 1.63
CA THR A 166 -10.97 -8.14 0.31
C THR A 166 -10.02 -6.95 0.29
N PHE A 167 -8.80 -7.18 -0.20
CA PHE A 167 -7.78 -6.14 -0.28
C PHE A 167 -6.88 -6.29 -1.49
N HIS A 168 -6.33 -5.17 -1.96
CA HIS A 168 -5.28 -5.12 -2.96
C HIS A 168 -3.92 -5.06 -2.26
N ASN A 169 -3.03 -5.96 -2.62
CA ASN A 169 -1.70 -6.06 -2.04
C ASN A 169 -0.64 -5.54 -3.02
N PRO A 170 -0.02 -4.37 -2.77
CA PRO A 170 0.98 -3.78 -3.66
C PRO A 170 2.21 -4.66 -3.91
N SER A 171 2.42 -5.67 -3.09
CA SER A 171 3.54 -6.61 -3.23
C SER A 171 3.11 -8.07 -3.35
N GLY A 172 1.84 -8.32 -3.65
CA GLY A 172 1.36 -9.65 -4.03
C GLY A 172 2.07 -10.14 -5.28
N HIS A 173 2.38 -11.42 -5.35
CA HIS A 173 3.17 -12.03 -6.43
C HIS A 173 2.49 -13.26 -7.06
N THR A 174 1.30 -13.60 -6.61
CA THR A 174 0.41 -14.58 -7.26
C THR A 174 -0.95 -13.91 -7.49
N PRO A 175 -1.76 -14.41 -8.44
CA PRO A 175 -3.10 -13.85 -8.66
C PRO A 175 -3.93 -13.72 -7.38
N GLU A 176 -3.86 -14.72 -6.48
CA GLU A 176 -4.60 -14.78 -5.23
C GLU A 176 -4.02 -13.86 -4.14
N ALA A 177 -2.75 -13.45 -4.29
CA ALA A 177 -2.07 -12.58 -3.34
C ALA A 177 -2.13 -11.10 -3.74
N VAL A 178 -2.41 -10.77 -4.99
CA VAL A 178 -2.49 -9.37 -5.48
C VAL A 178 -3.86 -8.76 -5.20
N VAL A 179 -4.95 -9.50 -5.49
CA VAL A 179 -6.31 -9.17 -5.06
C VAL A 179 -6.76 -10.33 -4.17
N ALA A 180 -6.59 -10.16 -2.88
CA ALA A 180 -6.78 -11.22 -1.91
C ALA A 180 -8.09 -11.07 -1.15
N THR A 181 -8.73 -12.20 -0.87
CA THR A 181 -9.86 -12.27 0.07
C THR A 181 -9.50 -13.29 1.14
N LEU A 182 -9.50 -12.87 2.40
CA LEU A 182 -9.16 -13.70 3.55
C LEU A 182 -10.25 -13.63 4.62
N PRO A 183 -10.47 -14.73 5.37
CA PRO A 183 -11.25 -14.64 6.60
C PRO A 183 -10.67 -13.56 7.52
N LEU A 184 -11.54 -12.75 8.13
CA LEU A 184 -11.12 -11.62 8.96
C LEU A 184 -10.16 -12.05 10.11
N PRO A 185 -10.35 -13.20 10.80
CA PRO A 185 -9.38 -13.67 11.80
C PRO A 185 -8.00 -14.00 11.20
N VAL A 186 -7.95 -14.48 9.96
CA VAL A 186 -6.67 -14.74 9.25
C VAL A 186 -5.97 -13.43 8.92
N PHE A 187 -6.71 -12.44 8.41
CA PHE A 187 -6.16 -11.11 8.14
C PHE A 187 -5.62 -10.45 9.43
N ASP A 188 -6.36 -10.54 10.55
CA ASP A 188 -6.00 -9.91 11.83
C ASP A 188 -4.68 -10.46 12.41
N ARG A 189 -4.28 -11.70 12.11
CA ARG A 189 -2.96 -12.24 12.50
C ARG A 189 -1.79 -11.41 11.96
N PHE A 190 -1.95 -10.80 10.79
CA PHE A 190 -0.92 -9.97 10.14
C PHE A 190 -1.05 -8.49 10.51
N ALA A 191 -2.21 -8.07 11.02
CA ALA A 191 -2.55 -6.68 11.24
C ALA A 191 -1.79 -6.08 12.43
N ALA A 192 -1.20 -4.90 12.21
CA ALA A 192 -0.64 -4.09 13.30
C ALA A 192 -1.71 -3.20 13.96
N ARG A 193 -2.99 -3.44 13.66
CA ARG A 193 -4.17 -2.72 14.18
C ARG A 193 -4.05 -1.20 14.11
N ARG A 194 -3.44 -0.72 13.03
CA ARG A 194 -3.35 0.70 12.68
C ARG A 194 -3.46 0.87 11.18
N GLY A 195 -3.89 2.05 10.74
CA GLY A 195 -4.08 2.31 9.32
C GLY A 195 -4.53 3.73 9.03
N ILE A 196 -5.03 3.93 7.82
CA ILE A 196 -5.54 5.21 7.35
C ILE A 196 -6.81 4.96 6.56
N ALA A 197 -7.92 5.58 6.95
CA ALA A 197 -9.16 5.55 6.18
C ALA A 197 -9.15 6.67 5.13
N LEU A 198 -9.41 6.32 3.88
CA LEU A 198 -9.46 7.23 2.74
C LEU A 198 -10.92 7.47 2.32
N HIS A 199 -11.32 8.73 2.24
CA HIS A 199 -12.67 9.15 1.87
C HIS A 199 -12.67 9.50 0.37
N LEU A 200 -13.23 8.62 -0.48
CA LEU A 200 -13.32 8.86 -1.92
C LEU A 200 -14.49 9.76 -2.30
#